data_4d0fa9fe07098a48f2f1593ced323d57
#
_entry.id   4d0fa9fe07098a48f2f1593ced323d57
#
_cell.length_a   1.000
_cell.length_b   1.000
_cell.length_c   1.000
_cell.angle_alpha   90.00
_cell.angle_beta   90.00
_cell.angle_gamma   90.00
#
_symmetry.space_group_name_H-M   'P 1'
#
loop_
_entity.id
_entity.type
_entity.pdbx_description
1 polymer ?
#
loop_
_entity_poly.entity_id
_entity_poly.type
_entity_poly.pdbx_seq_one_letter_code
_entity_poly.pdbx_strand_id
1 'polypeptide(L)'
;MNLLEILKFVEEYLKKYSFSKPRLEAEKLVSYVLNLDRIALYIHHERELTEEEKTSIKQLLKQMVEEKKSFDEIKGEKKDYKTENLDIFNKSVEYLKKNGVPSALVDTEYIFSEALKVSRNTLKYSMSREIKEEDKNKIREMLMLRAKSRKPLQYILGEWEFYGLPFKVRENVLIPRPDTEILVEQCIQLMREIEEPNILDIGSGSGAISIAIANELKS
;
A
#
# COMPACT_ATOMS: atom_id res chain seq x y z
N MET A 1 21.43 19.31 21.32
CA MET A 1 20.18 18.93 22.01
C MET A 1 19.62 17.73 21.27
N ASN A 2 19.61 16.60 21.96
CA ASN A 2 19.14 15.34 21.37
C ASN A 2 17.60 15.20 21.44
N LEU A 3 17.08 14.17 20.81
CA LEU A 3 15.64 13.94 20.70
C LEU A 3 14.97 13.71 22.06
N LEU A 4 15.63 13.04 22.99
CA LEU A 4 15.09 12.80 24.34
C LEU A 4 15.01 14.11 25.15
N GLU A 5 16.02 14.96 25.01
CA GLU A 5 16.05 16.27 25.66
C GLU A 5 14.94 17.20 25.17
N ILE A 6 14.69 17.22 23.85
CA ILE A 6 13.61 18.04 23.30
C ILE A 6 12.23 17.53 23.71
N LEU A 7 12.02 16.21 23.75
CA LEU A 7 10.78 15.61 24.23
C LEU A 7 10.47 16.01 25.67
N LYS A 8 11.49 15.91 26.57
CA LYS A 8 11.34 16.33 27.97
C LYS A 8 11.05 17.82 28.08
N PHE A 9 11.77 18.64 27.33
CA PHE A 9 11.56 20.08 27.31
C PHE A 9 10.12 20.45 26.90
N VAL A 10 9.63 19.86 25.81
CA VAL A 10 8.26 20.11 25.30
C VAL A 10 7.22 19.64 26.32
N GLU A 11 7.42 18.45 26.92
CA GLU A 11 6.53 17.92 27.94
C GLU A 11 6.44 18.83 29.18
N GLU A 12 7.59 19.27 29.71
CA GLU A 12 7.65 20.17 30.87
C GLU A 12 7.03 21.53 30.56
N TYR A 13 7.27 22.05 29.35
CA TYR A 13 6.67 23.30 28.92
C TYR A 13 5.15 23.21 28.87
N LEU A 14 4.60 22.14 28.28
CA LEU A 14 3.13 21.91 28.23
C LEU A 14 2.54 21.67 29.63
N LYS A 15 3.25 21.01 30.54
CA LYS A 15 2.85 20.87 31.95
C LYS A 15 2.71 22.23 32.63
N LYS A 16 3.65 23.14 32.43
CA LYS A 16 3.64 24.50 32.99
C LYS A 16 2.39 25.28 32.57
N TYR A 17 1.87 25.02 31.34
CA TYR A 17 0.66 25.66 30.81
C TYR A 17 -0.60 24.81 31.00
N SER A 18 -0.58 23.82 31.90
CA SER A 18 -1.74 23.04 32.34
C SER A 18 -2.44 22.23 31.22
N PHE A 19 -1.69 21.74 30.25
CA PHE A 19 -2.24 20.80 29.27
C PHE A 19 -2.61 19.46 29.93
N SER A 20 -3.75 18.87 29.57
CA SER A 20 -4.29 17.67 30.20
C SER A 20 -3.44 16.39 30.00
N LYS A 21 -2.75 16.29 28.87
CA LYS A 21 -1.91 15.13 28.48
C LYS A 21 -0.57 15.58 27.90
N PRO A 22 0.29 16.29 28.67
CA PRO A 22 1.46 17.00 28.13
C PRO A 22 2.47 16.06 27.43
N ARG A 23 2.69 14.86 27.96
CA ARG A 23 3.55 13.87 27.33
C ARG A 23 3.03 13.41 25.96
N LEU A 24 1.74 13.11 25.87
CA LEU A 24 1.12 12.69 24.61
C LEU A 24 1.19 13.80 23.56
N GLU A 25 0.92 15.03 23.96
CA GLU A 25 0.98 16.20 23.07
C GLU A 25 2.43 16.47 22.61
N ALA A 26 3.41 16.32 23.49
CA ALA A 26 4.83 16.43 23.15
C ALA A 26 5.26 15.37 22.12
N GLU A 27 4.89 14.11 22.36
CA GLU A 27 5.16 13.02 21.41
C GLU A 27 4.51 13.28 20.04
N LYS A 28 3.28 13.74 19.99
CA LYS A 28 2.58 14.08 18.73
C LYS A 28 3.27 15.21 17.98
N LEU A 29 3.61 16.30 18.66
CA LEU A 29 4.26 17.45 18.05
C LEU A 29 5.64 17.09 17.49
N VAL A 30 6.46 16.39 18.26
CA VAL A 30 7.82 16.01 17.83
C VAL A 30 7.76 14.96 16.73
N SER A 31 6.89 13.95 16.83
CA SER A 31 6.65 12.97 15.76
C SER A 31 6.31 13.64 14.43
N TYR A 32 5.46 14.66 14.49
CA TYR A 32 5.02 15.37 13.30
C TYR A 32 6.19 16.13 12.64
N VAL A 33 6.96 16.91 13.42
CA VAL A 33 8.06 17.71 12.87
C VAL A 33 9.16 16.83 12.30
N LEU A 34 9.47 15.71 12.95
CA LEU A 34 10.53 14.81 12.53
C LEU A 34 10.07 13.77 11.49
N ASN A 35 8.78 13.73 11.18
CA ASN A 35 8.16 12.70 10.33
C ASN A 35 8.51 11.26 10.79
N LEU A 36 8.54 11.05 12.10
CA LEU A 36 8.80 9.76 12.76
C LEU A 36 7.53 9.28 13.46
N ASP A 37 7.33 7.97 13.55
CA ASP A 37 6.29 7.45 14.43
C ASP A 37 6.70 7.58 15.91
N ARG A 38 5.73 7.43 16.83
CA ARG A 38 5.97 7.60 18.27
C ARG A 38 6.97 6.57 18.85
N ILE A 39 7.03 5.38 18.27
CA ILE A 39 7.98 4.34 18.71
C ILE A 39 9.38 4.71 18.25
N ALA A 40 9.52 5.21 17.01
CA ALA A 40 10.79 5.64 16.46
C ALA A 40 11.44 6.81 17.25
N LEU A 41 10.64 7.66 17.92
CA LEU A 41 11.18 8.71 18.80
C LEU A 41 12.04 8.13 19.94
N TYR A 42 11.64 6.96 20.45
CA TYR A 42 12.38 6.30 21.55
C TYR A 42 13.52 5.44 21.05
N ILE A 43 13.41 4.89 19.85
CA ILE A 43 14.51 4.14 19.21
C ILE A 43 15.66 5.07 18.85
N HIS A 44 15.35 6.26 18.33
CA HIS A 44 16.35 7.25 17.88
C HIS A 44 16.62 8.35 18.91
N HIS A 45 16.49 8.05 20.19
CA HIS A 45 16.56 9.01 21.30
C HIS A 45 17.85 9.85 21.37
N GLU A 46 18.97 9.31 20.86
CA GLU A 46 20.28 9.99 20.83
C GLU A 46 20.46 10.92 19.62
N ARG A 47 19.54 10.86 18.62
CA ARG A 47 19.64 11.70 17.43
C ARG A 47 19.68 13.17 17.80
N GLU A 48 20.64 13.91 17.26
CA GLU A 48 20.65 15.37 17.35
C GLU A 48 19.67 16.01 16.35
N LEU A 49 18.97 17.04 16.82
CA LEU A 49 18.02 17.79 15.97
C LEU A 49 18.76 18.92 15.25
N THR A 50 18.37 19.16 14.01
CA THR A 50 18.80 20.33 13.23
C THR A 50 18.20 21.62 13.80
N GLU A 51 18.77 22.78 13.47
CA GLU A 51 18.23 24.07 13.91
C GLU A 51 16.86 24.36 13.31
N GLU A 52 16.59 23.85 12.09
CA GLU A 52 15.28 23.96 11.44
C GLU A 52 14.23 23.15 12.18
N GLU A 53 14.55 21.93 12.57
CA GLU A 53 13.66 21.05 13.36
C GLU A 53 13.35 21.68 14.73
N LYS A 54 14.34 22.19 15.42
CA LYS A 54 14.18 22.90 16.70
C LYS A 54 13.31 24.13 16.57
N THR A 55 13.49 24.90 15.49
CA THR A 55 12.70 26.11 15.23
C THR A 55 11.24 25.75 14.96
N SER A 56 10.99 24.72 14.14
CA SER A 56 9.64 24.23 13.84
C SER A 56 8.92 23.72 15.09
N ILE A 57 9.62 22.98 15.96
CA ILE A 57 9.06 22.51 17.24
C ILE A 57 8.69 23.72 18.13
N LYS A 58 9.58 24.70 18.26
CA LYS A 58 9.31 25.91 19.07
C LYS A 58 8.12 26.72 18.56
N GLN A 59 7.99 26.90 17.24
CA GLN A 59 6.88 27.62 16.65
C GLN A 59 5.54 26.94 16.95
N LEU A 60 5.43 25.64 16.71
CA LEU A 60 4.22 24.88 16.97
C LEU A 60 3.88 24.85 18.47
N LEU A 61 4.88 24.67 19.33
CA LEU A 61 4.70 24.67 20.78
C LEU A 61 4.17 26.03 21.27
N LYS A 62 4.71 27.12 20.72
CA LYS A 62 4.25 28.48 21.03
C LYS A 62 2.80 28.68 20.62
N GLN A 63 2.45 28.25 19.39
CA GLN A 63 1.09 28.34 18.89
C GLN A 63 0.10 27.55 19.75
N MET A 64 0.45 26.30 20.16
CA MET A 64 -0.39 25.49 21.06
C MET A 64 -0.70 26.22 22.36
N VAL A 65 0.29 26.88 22.96
CA VAL A 65 0.13 27.60 24.22
C VAL A 65 -0.64 28.89 24.06
N GLU A 66 -0.37 29.67 23.02
CA GLU A 66 -1.06 30.95 22.75
C GLU A 66 -2.55 30.73 22.45
N GLU A 67 -2.88 29.71 21.64
CA GLU A 67 -4.26 29.37 21.28
C GLU A 67 -4.96 28.49 22.33
N LYS A 68 -4.21 27.97 23.32
CA LYS A 68 -4.70 26.99 24.32
C LYS A 68 -5.36 25.76 23.66
N LYS A 69 -4.80 25.31 22.56
CA LYS A 69 -5.29 24.17 21.78
C LYS A 69 -4.34 23.00 21.84
N SER A 70 -4.88 21.77 21.83
CA SER A 70 -4.10 20.55 21.65
C SER A 70 -3.37 20.57 20.30
N PHE A 71 -2.36 19.72 20.15
CA PHE A 71 -1.64 19.59 18.87
C PHE A 71 -2.60 19.21 17.70
N ASP A 72 -3.55 18.31 17.96
CA ASP A 72 -4.53 17.90 16.96
C ASP A 72 -5.43 19.05 16.51
N GLU A 73 -5.82 19.94 17.44
CA GLU A 73 -6.61 21.15 17.14
C GLU A 73 -5.82 22.22 16.36
N ILE A 74 -4.52 22.37 16.66
CA ILE A 74 -3.64 23.32 15.92
C ILE A 74 -3.42 22.86 14.48
N LYS A 75 -3.27 21.58 14.27
CA LYS A 75 -3.07 21.01 12.93
C LYS A 75 -4.35 20.90 12.10
N GLY A 76 -5.49 21.28 12.68
CA GLY A 76 -6.79 20.89 12.18
C GLY A 76 -7.02 19.41 12.42
N GLU A 77 -8.25 18.96 12.44
CA GLU A 77 -8.56 17.54 12.53
C GLU A 77 -7.64 16.79 11.58
N LYS A 78 -6.77 15.91 12.09
CA LYS A 78 -6.12 14.92 11.22
C LYS A 78 -7.27 14.26 10.50
N LYS A 79 -7.42 14.55 9.21
CA LYS A 79 -8.32 13.76 8.39
C LYS A 79 -7.96 12.32 8.68
N ASP A 80 -8.89 11.60 9.25
CA ASP A 80 -8.71 10.17 9.48
C ASP A 80 -8.80 9.47 8.14
N TYR A 81 -7.72 9.62 7.37
CA TYR A 81 -7.59 8.99 6.06
C TYR A 81 -7.85 7.49 6.12
N LYS A 82 -7.59 6.86 7.26
CA LYS A 82 -7.84 5.44 7.41
C LYS A 82 -9.33 5.13 7.37
N THR A 83 -10.14 5.85 8.11
CA THR A 83 -11.61 5.68 8.11
C THR A 83 -12.19 6.09 6.76
N GLU A 84 -11.75 7.21 6.18
CA GLU A 84 -12.19 7.67 4.85
C GLU A 84 -11.86 6.63 3.77
N ASN A 85 -10.62 6.14 3.73
CA ASN A 85 -10.17 5.20 2.72
C ASN A 85 -10.82 3.81 2.88
N LEU A 86 -11.04 3.36 4.11
CA LEU A 86 -11.79 2.13 4.38
C LEU A 86 -13.24 2.25 3.92
N ASP A 87 -13.88 3.40 4.09
CA ASP A 87 -15.23 3.66 3.58
C ASP A 87 -15.27 3.61 2.04
N ILE A 88 -14.30 4.25 1.38
CA ILE A 88 -14.16 4.17 -0.09
C ILE A 88 -13.94 2.73 -0.53
N PHE A 89 -13.08 1.98 0.15
CA PHE A 89 -12.81 0.58 -0.15
C PHE A 89 -14.06 -0.29 0.00
N ASN A 90 -14.77 -0.17 1.11
CA ASN A 90 -15.99 -0.93 1.38
C ASN A 90 -17.10 -0.62 0.37
N LYS A 91 -17.30 0.65 0.04
CA LYS A 91 -18.23 1.08 -1.02
C LYS A 91 -17.85 0.51 -2.38
N SER A 92 -16.57 0.38 -2.67
CA SER A 92 -16.07 -0.24 -3.90
C SER A 92 -16.40 -1.73 -3.95
N VAL A 93 -16.20 -2.45 -2.85
CA VAL A 93 -16.58 -3.87 -2.72
C VAL A 93 -18.09 -4.04 -2.93
N GLU A 94 -18.90 -3.22 -2.27
CA GLU A 94 -20.36 -3.26 -2.44
C GLU A 94 -20.80 -2.95 -3.86
N TYR A 95 -20.16 -1.97 -4.51
CA TYR A 95 -20.42 -1.63 -5.90
C TYR A 95 -20.18 -2.83 -6.83
N LEU A 96 -19.04 -3.52 -6.70
CA LEU A 96 -18.75 -4.72 -7.47
C LEU A 96 -19.73 -5.86 -7.17
N LYS A 97 -20.08 -6.08 -5.89
CA LYS A 97 -21.10 -7.08 -5.49
C LYS A 97 -22.45 -6.82 -6.12
N LYS A 98 -22.96 -5.58 -6.05
CA LYS A 98 -24.24 -5.16 -6.65
C LYS A 98 -24.26 -5.35 -8.16
N ASN A 99 -23.10 -5.26 -8.81
CA ASN A 99 -22.97 -5.52 -10.26
C ASN A 99 -22.65 -6.99 -10.57
N GLY A 100 -22.77 -7.90 -9.59
CA GLY A 100 -22.65 -9.35 -9.78
C GLY A 100 -21.23 -9.82 -10.07
N VAL A 101 -20.21 -9.17 -9.53
CA VAL A 101 -18.81 -9.63 -9.59
C VAL A 101 -18.60 -10.65 -8.46
N PRO A 102 -18.29 -11.93 -8.76
CA PRO A 102 -18.22 -12.98 -7.76
C PRO A 102 -17.13 -12.73 -6.71
N SER A 103 -15.95 -12.27 -7.14
CA SER A 103 -14.77 -12.05 -6.31
C SER A 103 -14.61 -10.59 -5.91
N ALA A 104 -15.71 -9.88 -5.60
CA ALA A 104 -15.71 -8.43 -5.41
C ALA A 104 -14.67 -7.91 -4.42
N LEU A 105 -14.43 -8.60 -3.31
CA LEU A 105 -13.42 -8.22 -2.32
C LEU A 105 -12.01 -8.32 -2.91
N VAL A 106 -11.68 -9.47 -3.48
CA VAL A 106 -10.36 -9.74 -4.07
C VAL A 106 -10.09 -8.81 -5.25
N ASP A 107 -11.08 -8.61 -6.12
CA ASP A 107 -10.97 -7.69 -7.25
C ASP A 107 -10.72 -6.25 -6.77
N THR A 108 -11.39 -5.81 -5.70
CA THR A 108 -11.17 -4.49 -5.10
C THR A 108 -9.74 -4.36 -4.53
N GLU A 109 -9.25 -5.39 -3.83
CA GLU A 109 -7.86 -5.38 -3.31
C GLU A 109 -6.83 -5.21 -4.44
N TYR A 110 -6.98 -5.93 -5.55
CA TYR A 110 -6.09 -5.81 -6.71
C TYR A 110 -6.19 -4.42 -7.35
N ILE A 111 -7.40 -3.89 -7.54
CA ILE A 111 -7.62 -2.57 -8.12
C ILE A 111 -6.97 -1.47 -7.27
N PHE A 112 -7.17 -1.51 -5.95
CA PHE A 112 -6.52 -0.55 -5.05
C PHE A 112 -5.01 -0.71 -5.02
N SER A 113 -4.50 -1.94 -4.99
CA SER A 113 -3.07 -2.22 -5.01
C SER A 113 -2.42 -1.67 -6.27
N GLU A 114 -3.04 -1.87 -7.43
CA GLU A 114 -2.55 -1.37 -8.71
C GLU A 114 -2.61 0.16 -8.79
N ALA A 115 -3.72 0.78 -8.37
CA ALA A 115 -3.87 2.23 -8.39
C ALA A 115 -2.86 2.92 -7.46
N LEU A 116 -2.65 2.38 -6.26
CA LEU A 116 -1.74 2.93 -5.25
C LEU A 116 -0.28 2.48 -5.42
N LYS A 117 0.01 1.60 -6.38
CA LYS A 117 1.33 1.00 -6.62
C LYS A 117 1.93 0.36 -5.37
N VAL A 118 1.14 -0.41 -4.66
CA VAL A 118 1.53 -1.15 -3.45
C VAL A 118 1.16 -2.63 -3.60
N SER A 119 1.86 -3.50 -2.86
CA SER A 119 1.47 -4.91 -2.82
C SER A 119 0.17 -5.10 -2.03
N ARG A 120 -0.60 -6.16 -2.32
CA ARG A 120 -1.80 -6.49 -1.55
C ARG A 120 -1.52 -6.66 -0.05
N ASN A 121 -0.38 -7.21 0.30
CA ASN A 121 0.04 -7.41 1.69
C ASN A 121 0.27 -6.09 2.43
N THR A 122 0.69 -5.05 1.72
CA THR A 122 0.95 -3.72 2.29
C THR A 122 -0.22 -2.75 2.13
N LEU A 123 -1.26 -3.10 1.38
CA LEU A 123 -2.43 -2.26 1.12
C LEU A 123 -3.06 -1.72 2.41
N LYS A 124 -3.21 -2.57 3.44
CA LYS A 124 -3.78 -2.19 4.74
C LYS A 124 -3.03 -1.03 5.41
N TYR A 125 -1.72 -0.98 5.28
CA TYR A 125 -0.90 0.09 5.84
C TYR A 125 -1.01 1.38 5.02
N SER A 126 -1.19 1.25 3.70
CA SER A 126 -1.34 2.37 2.78
C SER A 126 -2.67 3.12 2.98
N MET A 127 -3.70 2.45 3.54
CA MET A 127 -4.99 3.08 3.85
C MET A 127 -4.92 4.17 4.93
N SER A 128 -3.83 4.26 5.68
CA SER A 128 -3.63 5.32 6.68
C SER A 128 -3.08 6.62 6.09
N ARG A 129 -2.81 6.66 4.76
CA ARG A 129 -2.28 7.83 4.05
C ARG A 129 -3.35 8.43 3.15
N GLU A 130 -3.14 9.69 2.77
CA GLU A 130 -4.00 10.34 1.77
C GLU A 130 -3.92 9.61 0.44
N ILE A 131 -5.07 9.23 -0.11
CA ILE A 131 -5.19 8.76 -1.50
C ILE A 131 -5.45 9.99 -2.37
N LYS A 132 -4.52 10.28 -3.28
CA LYS A 132 -4.62 11.41 -4.19
C LYS A 132 -5.83 11.27 -5.11
N GLU A 133 -6.38 12.40 -5.58
CA GLU A 133 -7.53 12.37 -6.50
C GLU A 133 -7.24 11.63 -7.81
N GLU A 134 -6.00 11.69 -8.29
CA GLU A 134 -5.58 10.90 -9.46
C GLU A 134 -5.75 9.40 -9.23
N ASP A 135 -5.36 8.89 -8.06
CA ASP A 135 -5.47 7.48 -7.72
C ASP A 135 -6.93 7.09 -7.48
N LYS A 136 -7.73 7.96 -6.83
CA LYS A 136 -9.18 7.76 -6.69
C LYS A 136 -9.86 7.68 -8.06
N ASN A 137 -9.45 8.48 -9.04
CA ASN A 137 -9.98 8.44 -10.40
C ASN A 137 -9.60 7.14 -11.11
N LYS A 138 -8.35 6.67 -10.99
CA LYS A 138 -7.92 5.36 -11.51
C LYS A 138 -8.74 4.24 -10.91
N ILE A 139 -8.94 4.24 -9.59
CA ILE A 139 -9.77 3.25 -8.90
C ILE A 139 -11.19 3.24 -9.49
N ARG A 140 -11.82 4.41 -9.65
CA ARG A 140 -13.18 4.53 -10.22
C ARG A 140 -13.25 3.97 -11.64
N GLU A 141 -12.30 4.29 -12.50
CA GLU A 141 -12.23 3.81 -13.88
C GLU A 141 -12.11 2.28 -13.92
N MET A 142 -11.17 1.70 -13.14
CA MET A 142 -10.97 0.26 -13.07
C MET A 142 -12.21 -0.48 -12.53
N LEU A 143 -12.86 0.07 -11.51
CA LEU A 143 -14.11 -0.46 -10.97
C LEU A 143 -15.24 -0.43 -12.02
N MET A 144 -15.35 0.64 -12.81
CA MET A 144 -16.34 0.75 -13.87
C MET A 144 -16.09 -0.26 -14.98
N LEU A 145 -14.84 -0.43 -15.42
CA LEU A 145 -14.48 -1.45 -16.41
C LEU A 145 -14.84 -2.85 -15.90
N ARG A 146 -14.55 -3.15 -14.64
CA ARG A 146 -14.86 -4.45 -14.04
C ARG A 146 -16.37 -4.69 -13.89
N ALA A 147 -17.10 -3.71 -13.41
CA ALA A 147 -18.54 -3.84 -13.11
C ALA A 147 -19.42 -3.77 -14.34
N LYS A 148 -19.24 -2.75 -15.20
CA LYS A 148 -20.12 -2.48 -16.34
C LYS A 148 -19.73 -3.25 -17.60
N SER A 149 -18.45 -3.21 -17.97
CA SER A 149 -17.94 -3.87 -19.17
C SER A 149 -17.67 -5.37 -18.95
N ARG A 150 -17.81 -5.86 -17.72
CA ARG A 150 -17.47 -7.25 -17.36
C ARG A 150 -16.07 -7.67 -17.77
N LYS A 151 -15.17 -6.68 -17.95
CA LYS A 151 -13.79 -6.94 -18.36
C LYS A 151 -13.08 -7.77 -17.28
N PRO A 152 -12.38 -8.85 -17.65
CA PRO A 152 -11.58 -9.63 -16.72
C PRO A 152 -10.60 -8.73 -15.96
N LEU A 153 -10.44 -8.98 -14.65
CA LEU A 153 -9.55 -8.20 -13.80
C LEU A 153 -8.14 -8.14 -14.37
N GLN A 154 -7.64 -9.25 -14.85
CA GLN A 154 -6.29 -9.39 -15.43
C GLN A 154 -6.06 -8.43 -16.61
N TYR A 155 -7.07 -8.27 -17.48
CA TYR A 155 -6.96 -7.32 -18.58
C TYR A 155 -7.05 -5.86 -18.14
N ILE A 156 -7.67 -5.59 -16.98
CA ILE A 156 -7.70 -4.26 -16.39
C ILE A 156 -6.33 -3.92 -15.78
N LEU A 157 -5.70 -4.89 -15.12
CA LEU A 157 -4.37 -4.76 -14.52
C LEU A 157 -3.25 -4.74 -15.58
N GLY A 158 -3.44 -5.45 -16.70
CA GLY A 158 -2.47 -5.56 -17.78
C GLY A 158 -1.34 -6.56 -17.52
N GLU A 159 -1.26 -7.10 -16.32
CA GLU A 159 -0.28 -8.09 -15.90
C GLU A 159 -0.93 -9.14 -15.00
N TRP A 160 -0.49 -10.39 -15.10
CA TRP A 160 -0.94 -11.47 -14.26
C TRP A 160 0.19 -12.47 -13.97
N GLU A 161 0.20 -12.98 -12.77
CA GLU A 161 1.18 -14.00 -12.36
C GLU A 161 0.74 -15.40 -12.84
N PHE A 162 1.71 -16.15 -13.34
CA PHE A 162 1.57 -17.56 -13.66
C PHE A 162 2.90 -18.25 -13.36
N TYR A 163 2.85 -19.29 -12.54
CA TYR A 163 4.01 -20.06 -12.09
C TYR A 163 5.13 -19.17 -11.49
N GLY A 164 4.72 -18.21 -10.64
CA GLY A 164 5.63 -17.22 -10.02
C GLY A 164 6.22 -16.17 -10.95
N LEU A 165 5.87 -16.16 -12.24
CA LEU A 165 6.39 -15.24 -13.24
C LEU A 165 5.32 -14.22 -13.66
N PRO A 166 5.66 -12.93 -13.83
CA PRO A 166 4.74 -11.91 -14.33
C PRO A 166 4.58 -11.99 -15.85
N PHE A 167 3.35 -12.13 -16.33
CA PHE A 167 3.00 -12.12 -17.75
C PHE A 167 2.15 -10.92 -18.10
N LYS A 168 2.51 -10.21 -19.17
CA LYS A 168 1.66 -9.17 -19.75
C LYS A 168 0.43 -9.82 -20.38
N VAL A 169 -0.75 -9.39 -19.96
CA VAL A 169 -2.01 -9.89 -20.47
C VAL A 169 -2.82 -8.75 -21.12
N ARG A 170 -3.44 -9.04 -22.25
CA ARG A 170 -4.24 -8.07 -23.02
C ARG A 170 -5.39 -8.78 -23.71
N GLU A 171 -6.35 -8.02 -24.17
CA GLU A 171 -7.46 -8.56 -24.98
C GLU A 171 -6.92 -9.40 -26.15
N ASN A 172 -7.64 -10.44 -26.49
CA ASN A 172 -7.31 -11.44 -27.51
C ASN A 172 -6.13 -12.39 -27.16
N VAL A 173 -5.57 -12.32 -25.96
CA VAL A 173 -4.63 -13.32 -25.45
C VAL A 173 -5.25 -14.05 -24.27
N LEU A 174 -5.25 -15.38 -24.30
CA LEU A 174 -5.80 -16.18 -23.21
C LEU A 174 -5.04 -15.87 -21.91
N ILE A 175 -5.77 -15.53 -20.85
CA ILE A 175 -5.21 -15.36 -19.51
C ILE A 175 -4.75 -16.72 -19.00
N PRO A 176 -3.48 -16.90 -18.62
CA PRO A 176 -3.00 -18.16 -18.05
C PRO A 176 -3.86 -18.58 -16.87
N ARG A 177 -4.22 -19.86 -16.81
CA ARG A 177 -5.07 -20.42 -15.76
C ARG A 177 -4.23 -21.18 -14.73
N PRO A 178 -4.57 -21.08 -13.43
CA PRO A 178 -3.86 -21.82 -12.38
C PRO A 178 -3.79 -23.31 -12.61
N ASP A 179 -4.85 -23.93 -13.12
CA ASP A 179 -4.90 -25.36 -13.44
C ASP A 179 -3.81 -25.77 -14.45
N THR A 180 -3.36 -24.83 -15.29
CA THR A 180 -2.30 -25.08 -16.27
C THR A 180 -0.90 -25.17 -15.62
N GLU A 181 -0.74 -24.68 -14.39
CA GLU A 181 0.52 -24.83 -13.65
C GLU A 181 0.82 -26.29 -13.33
N ILE A 182 -0.20 -27.12 -13.16
CA ILE A 182 -0.04 -28.58 -13.01
C ILE A 182 0.62 -29.20 -14.23
N LEU A 183 0.25 -28.73 -15.44
CA LEU A 183 0.90 -29.19 -16.66
C LEU A 183 2.38 -28.81 -16.70
N VAL A 184 2.70 -27.58 -16.30
CA VAL A 184 4.10 -27.10 -16.21
C VAL A 184 4.90 -28.00 -15.27
N GLU A 185 4.38 -28.29 -14.07
CA GLU A 185 5.04 -29.18 -13.11
C GLU A 185 5.30 -30.58 -13.69
N GLN A 186 4.31 -31.16 -14.36
CA GLN A 186 4.46 -32.48 -14.98
C GLN A 186 5.51 -32.45 -16.10
N CYS A 187 5.51 -31.42 -16.93
CA CYS A 187 6.52 -31.27 -17.99
C CYS A 187 7.93 -31.16 -17.39
N ILE A 188 8.11 -30.35 -16.35
CA ILE A 188 9.40 -30.19 -15.68
C ILE A 188 9.89 -31.53 -15.11
N GLN A 189 9.00 -32.26 -14.43
CA GLN A 189 9.36 -33.58 -13.89
C GLN A 189 9.85 -34.57 -14.97
N LEU A 190 9.18 -34.60 -16.12
CA LEU A 190 9.55 -35.48 -17.23
C LEU A 190 10.88 -35.08 -17.90
N MET A 191 11.22 -33.79 -17.87
CA MET A 191 12.37 -33.24 -18.57
C MET A 191 13.65 -33.14 -17.73
N ARG A 192 13.55 -33.22 -16.41
CA ARG A 192 14.71 -33.12 -15.50
C ARG A 192 15.85 -34.11 -15.77
N GLU A 193 15.52 -35.28 -16.30
CA GLU A 193 16.50 -36.33 -16.61
C GLU A 193 17.02 -36.27 -18.07
N ILE A 194 16.55 -35.27 -18.86
CA ILE A 194 16.93 -35.11 -20.26
C ILE A 194 17.99 -34.02 -20.34
N GLU A 195 19.16 -34.31 -20.84
CA GLU A 195 20.31 -33.39 -20.86
C GLU A 195 20.06 -32.12 -21.73
N GLU A 196 19.38 -32.25 -22.85
CA GLU A 196 18.96 -31.13 -23.73
C GLU A 196 17.51 -31.31 -24.17
N PRO A 197 16.52 -30.95 -23.32
CA PRO A 197 15.13 -31.19 -23.66
C PRO A 197 14.68 -30.21 -24.76
N ASN A 198 13.99 -30.74 -25.79
CA ASN A 198 13.35 -29.95 -26.83
C ASN A 198 11.85 -29.94 -26.62
N ILE A 199 11.26 -28.74 -26.60
CA ILE A 199 9.84 -28.51 -26.31
C ILE A 199 9.19 -27.86 -27.55
N LEU A 200 8.08 -28.42 -27.98
CA LEU A 200 7.19 -27.82 -28.97
C LEU A 200 5.86 -27.45 -28.32
N ASP A 201 5.58 -26.17 -28.22
CA ASP A 201 4.31 -25.63 -27.68
C ASP A 201 3.43 -25.17 -28.85
N ILE A 202 2.37 -25.97 -29.13
CA ILE A 202 1.42 -25.67 -30.21
C ILE A 202 0.25 -24.87 -29.64
N GLY A 203 0.05 -23.64 -30.12
CA GLY A 203 -0.97 -22.73 -29.61
C GLY A 203 -0.51 -21.99 -28.35
N SER A 204 0.75 -21.64 -28.30
CA SER A 204 1.46 -21.06 -27.14
C SER A 204 0.79 -19.86 -26.45
N GLY A 205 -0.11 -19.15 -27.14
CA GLY A 205 -0.84 -18.01 -26.58
C GLY A 205 0.08 -16.92 -26.05
N SER A 206 0.13 -16.75 -24.73
CA SER A 206 1.06 -15.82 -24.05
C SER A 206 2.48 -16.36 -23.93
N GLY A 207 2.72 -17.61 -24.31
CA GLY A 207 3.97 -18.31 -24.08
C GLY A 207 4.18 -18.76 -22.61
N ALA A 208 3.14 -18.66 -21.79
CA ALA A 208 3.28 -18.86 -20.33
C ALA A 208 3.84 -20.25 -19.97
N ILE A 209 3.37 -21.32 -20.62
CA ILE A 209 3.84 -22.69 -20.38
C ILE A 209 5.32 -22.82 -20.75
N SER A 210 5.68 -22.47 -21.98
CA SER A 210 7.05 -22.60 -22.48
C SER A 210 8.05 -21.76 -21.68
N ILE A 211 7.66 -20.53 -21.32
CA ILE A 211 8.52 -19.61 -20.54
C ILE A 211 8.69 -20.15 -19.11
N ALA A 212 7.62 -20.62 -18.45
CA ALA A 212 7.71 -21.18 -17.12
C ALA A 212 8.62 -22.43 -17.07
N ILE A 213 8.45 -23.35 -18.02
CA ILE A 213 9.30 -24.54 -18.12
C ILE A 213 10.76 -24.15 -18.39
N ALA A 214 11.01 -23.24 -19.33
CA ALA A 214 12.37 -22.80 -19.67
C ALA A 214 13.06 -22.09 -18.50
N ASN A 215 12.29 -21.37 -17.67
CA ASN A 215 12.82 -20.71 -16.47
C ASN A 215 13.28 -21.74 -15.42
N GLU A 216 12.48 -22.77 -15.18
CA GLU A 216 12.77 -23.79 -14.19
C GLU A 216 13.90 -24.76 -14.61
N LEU A 217 14.01 -25.07 -15.90
CA LEU A 217 15.07 -25.93 -16.41
C LEU A 217 16.44 -25.23 -16.52
N LYS A 218 16.49 -23.89 -16.40
CA LYS A 218 17.75 -23.11 -16.36
C LYS A 218 18.27 -22.89 -14.94
N SER A 219 17.46 -23.09 -13.93
CA SER A 219 17.79 -22.93 -12.51
C SER A 219 18.31 -24.24 -11.92
#